data_26e9354b6c2bc72cdbae5e614f62c432
#
_entry.id   26e9354b6c2bc72cdbae5e614f62c432
#
_cell.length_a   1.000
_cell.length_b   1.000
_cell.length_c   1.000
_cell.angle_alpha   90.00
_cell.angle_beta   90.00
_cell.angle_gamma   90.00
#
_symmetry.space_group_name_H-M   'P 1'
#
loop_
_entity.id
_entity.type
_entity.pdbx_description
1 polymer ?
#
loop_
_entity_poly.entity_id
_entity_poly.type
_entity_poly.pdbx_seq_one_letter_code
_entity_poly.pdbx_strand_id
1 'polypeptide(L)'
;MKNKKWSPSLIIVIVLTIASIFLVGFKLTTNKNPSEVYAVYVEGKKIGTVESKDAFNEYINHQEEKLKEKYNVDKIYTPKGVEIKKVVTYNNKTNTNEEIYNMLVKQQNFTIKGIIIDIEKEISDDGEEQEEKEDKKKTETITINVINKEIFDEAIVDIVKAFVDNDSYTKFMNSTQEAIVDTGELIEDIYIKEKVTYKEGYIPTSEEIFTEKSLLTKYLLYGTTKEQSTYIVKEGDTIESIANDNKLNTQEFLIANPEFTSVNNLLYESQRVVVGLINPIISIVVEKHSVQEEVQKYQTEIKYDDELVVGYSYVEREGEDGLDKVTRKYQYINGQLVDVALVGSSEIKPSVSKILVKGDKYIPNVADLSYWAWPTST
;
A
#
# COMPACT_ATOMS: atom_id res chain seq x y z
N MET A 1 -81.47 49.49 4.82
CA MET A 1 -80.03 49.67 5.21
C MET A 1 -79.65 51.11 4.88
N LYS A 2 -79.33 51.97 5.89
CA LYS A 2 -78.99 53.39 5.68
C LYS A 2 -77.58 53.49 5.20
N ASN A 3 -77.35 53.88 3.94
CA ASN A 3 -75.98 54.19 3.42
C ASN A 3 -75.41 55.39 4.20
N LYS A 4 -74.51 55.11 5.11
CA LYS A 4 -73.81 56.14 5.86
C LYS A 4 -72.73 56.75 4.89
N LYS A 5 -73.11 57.90 4.29
CA LYS A 5 -72.17 58.69 3.45
C LYS A 5 -71.14 59.27 4.35
N TRP A 6 -69.89 58.92 4.09
CA TRP A 6 -68.73 59.46 4.82
C TRP A 6 -68.61 60.95 4.51
N SER A 7 -68.32 61.75 5.53
CA SER A 7 -68.12 63.17 5.31
C SER A 7 -66.82 63.39 4.44
N PRO A 8 -66.88 64.41 3.55
CA PRO A 8 -65.75 64.72 2.69
C PRO A 8 -64.45 64.98 3.48
N SER A 9 -64.56 65.55 4.68
CA SER A 9 -63.42 65.77 5.59
C SER A 9 -62.77 64.45 6.10
N LEU A 10 -63.57 63.41 6.36
CA LEU A 10 -63.11 62.12 6.81
C LEU A 10 -62.39 61.40 5.68
N ILE A 11 -62.85 61.52 4.45
CA ILE A 11 -62.19 60.93 3.26
C ILE A 11 -60.87 61.63 3.04
N ILE A 12 -60.73 62.95 3.19
CA ILE A 12 -59.47 63.69 3.05
C ILE A 12 -58.45 63.26 4.13
N VAL A 13 -58.91 63.10 5.38
CA VAL A 13 -58.05 62.63 6.46
C VAL A 13 -57.51 61.23 6.20
N ILE A 14 -58.33 60.29 5.73
CA ILE A 14 -57.98 58.94 5.38
C ILE A 14 -56.97 58.94 4.20
N VAL A 15 -57.19 59.74 3.18
CA VAL A 15 -56.28 59.85 2.04
C VAL A 15 -54.92 60.45 2.48
N LEU A 16 -54.93 61.46 3.31
CA LEU A 16 -53.71 62.06 3.85
C LEU A 16 -52.94 61.11 4.79
N THR A 17 -53.60 60.30 5.60
CA THR A 17 -52.97 59.29 6.43
C THR A 17 -52.40 58.15 5.58
N ILE A 18 -53.09 57.68 4.57
CA ILE A 18 -52.58 56.68 3.64
C ILE A 18 -51.41 57.25 2.85
N ALA A 19 -51.47 58.48 2.38
CA ALA A 19 -50.34 59.14 1.68
C ALA A 19 -49.14 59.34 2.59
N SER A 20 -49.35 59.70 3.87
CA SER A 20 -48.26 59.83 4.83
C SER A 20 -47.62 58.48 5.18
N ILE A 21 -48.43 57.40 5.30
CA ILE A 21 -47.84 56.03 5.51
C ILE A 21 -47.05 55.59 4.27
N PHE A 22 -47.56 55.90 3.06
CA PHE A 22 -46.82 55.62 1.83
C PHE A 22 -45.52 56.43 1.74
N LEU A 23 -45.50 57.70 2.08
CA LEU A 23 -44.33 58.55 2.07
C LEU A 23 -43.30 58.14 3.15
N VAL A 24 -43.72 57.78 4.36
CA VAL A 24 -42.86 57.28 5.43
C VAL A 24 -42.36 55.87 5.08
N GLY A 25 -43.24 55.01 4.57
CA GLY A 25 -42.84 53.68 4.09
C GLY A 25 -41.84 53.75 2.95
N PHE A 26 -42.05 54.65 1.99
CA PHE A 26 -41.11 54.90 0.89
C PHE A 26 -39.78 55.46 1.38
N LYS A 27 -39.76 56.38 2.34
CA LYS A 27 -38.52 56.86 2.98
C LYS A 27 -37.77 55.79 3.76
N LEU A 28 -38.48 54.87 4.42
CA LEU A 28 -37.85 53.76 5.17
C LEU A 28 -37.27 52.71 4.25
N THR A 29 -37.80 52.54 3.02
CA THR A 29 -37.27 51.58 2.04
C THR A 29 -36.21 52.17 1.10
N THR A 30 -36.12 53.48 0.93
CA THR A 30 -35.24 54.14 -0.05
C THR A 30 -33.99 54.77 0.55
N ASN A 31 -33.72 54.60 1.86
CA ASN A 31 -32.51 55.16 2.52
C ASN A 31 -31.28 54.30 2.37
N LYS A 32 -31.25 53.30 1.46
CA LYS A 32 -30.04 52.65 1.08
C LYS A 32 -29.55 53.21 -0.24
N ASN A 33 -28.45 53.93 -0.23
CA ASN A 33 -27.76 54.27 -1.47
C ASN A 33 -27.32 52.96 -2.12
N PRO A 34 -27.47 52.84 -3.45
CA PRO A 34 -26.99 51.68 -4.14
C PRO A 34 -25.45 51.66 -3.99
N SER A 35 -24.93 50.50 -3.60
CA SER A 35 -23.49 50.26 -3.52
C SER A 35 -23.00 49.45 -4.73
N GLU A 36 -21.82 49.80 -5.18
CA GLU A 36 -21.11 49.00 -6.19
C GLU A 36 -20.44 47.85 -5.48
N VAL A 37 -20.67 46.61 -5.95
CA VAL A 37 -20.04 45.38 -5.51
C VAL A 37 -19.65 44.54 -6.71
N TYR A 38 -18.83 43.53 -6.50
CA TYR A 38 -18.35 42.65 -7.58
C TYR A 38 -18.91 41.23 -7.39
N ALA A 39 -19.71 40.82 -8.35
CA ALA A 39 -20.26 39.46 -8.40
C ALA A 39 -19.23 38.52 -9.03
N VAL A 40 -18.94 37.43 -8.35
CA VAL A 40 -18.01 36.39 -8.81
C VAL A 40 -18.82 35.23 -9.38
N TYR A 41 -18.46 34.82 -10.58
CA TYR A 41 -19.10 33.72 -11.30
C TYR A 41 -18.05 32.64 -11.61
N VAL A 42 -18.49 31.38 -11.61
CA VAL A 42 -17.73 30.23 -12.09
C VAL A 42 -18.59 29.55 -13.14
N GLU A 43 -18.08 29.39 -14.36
CA GLU A 43 -18.82 28.81 -15.49
C GLU A 43 -20.24 29.43 -15.68
N GLY A 44 -20.32 30.75 -15.50
CA GLY A 44 -21.57 31.51 -15.64
C GLY A 44 -22.53 31.46 -14.43
N LYS A 45 -22.25 30.64 -13.41
CA LYS A 45 -23.03 30.56 -12.19
C LYS A 45 -22.46 31.50 -11.13
N LYS A 46 -23.29 32.41 -10.59
CA LYS A 46 -22.89 33.30 -9.51
C LYS A 46 -22.66 32.51 -8.23
N ILE A 47 -21.45 32.65 -7.64
CA ILE A 47 -21.06 32.03 -6.36
C ILE A 47 -21.16 32.98 -5.17
N GLY A 48 -21.04 34.28 -5.41
CA GLY A 48 -21.21 35.29 -4.37
C GLY A 48 -20.82 36.67 -4.83
N THR A 49 -20.64 37.60 -3.89
CA THR A 49 -20.26 38.99 -4.13
C THR A 49 -19.17 39.42 -3.18
N VAL A 50 -18.16 40.13 -3.70
CA VAL A 50 -17.09 40.77 -2.91
C VAL A 50 -17.20 42.28 -3.01
N GLU A 51 -16.64 42.97 -2.03
CA GLU A 51 -16.64 44.43 -1.95
C GLU A 51 -15.73 45.06 -2.99
N SER A 52 -14.54 44.52 -3.17
CA SER A 52 -13.52 44.99 -4.10
C SER A 52 -12.96 43.89 -4.95
N LYS A 53 -12.91 44.12 -6.27
CA LYS A 53 -12.28 43.21 -7.22
C LYS A 53 -10.75 43.11 -6.97
N ASP A 54 -10.11 44.26 -6.71
CA ASP A 54 -8.66 44.31 -6.54
C ASP A 54 -8.25 43.58 -5.26
N ALA A 55 -8.94 43.83 -4.15
CA ALA A 55 -8.68 43.13 -2.88
C ALA A 55 -8.96 41.61 -2.99
N PHE A 56 -9.92 41.19 -3.80
CA PHE A 56 -10.16 39.76 -4.04
C PHE A 56 -9.06 39.14 -4.93
N ASN A 57 -8.63 39.84 -5.98
CA ASN A 57 -7.51 39.37 -6.81
C ASN A 57 -6.21 39.28 -5.99
N GLU A 58 -5.93 40.26 -5.14
CA GLU A 58 -4.78 40.24 -4.26
C GLU A 58 -4.84 39.04 -3.29
N TYR A 59 -6.03 38.76 -2.74
CA TYR A 59 -6.24 37.60 -1.90
C TYR A 59 -5.98 36.28 -2.66
N ILE A 60 -6.48 36.15 -3.89
CA ILE A 60 -6.23 34.99 -4.76
C ILE A 60 -4.72 34.82 -5.03
N ASN A 61 -4.05 35.91 -5.42
CA ASN A 61 -2.60 35.89 -5.67
C ASN A 61 -1.81 35.43 -4.42
N HIS A 62 -2.23 35.89 -3.24
CA HIS A 62 -1.59 35.45 -1.99
C HIS A 62 -1.81 33.95 -1.71
N GLN A 63 -2.99 33.41 -2.03
CA GLN A 63 -3.23 31.97 -1.90
C GLN A 63 -2.42 31.18 -2.93
N GLU A 64 -2.26 31.70 -4.16
CA GLU A 64 -1.38 31.09 -5.18
C GLU A 64 0.06 31.01 -4.71
N GLU A 65 0.60 32.10 -4.15
CA GLU A 65 1.97 32.09 -3.62
C GLU A 65 2.16 31.07 -2.49
N LYS A 66 1.20 30.96 -1.55
CA LYS A 66 1.22 29.92 -0.53
C LYS A 66 1.22 28.50 -1.11
N LEU A 67 0.45 28.28 -2.18
CA LEU A 67 0.43 26.97 -2.85
C LEU A 67 1.76 26.71 -3.58
N LYS A 68 2.36 27.72 -4.22
CA LYS A 68 3.69 27.59 -4.84
C LYS A 68 4.76 27.21 -3.81
N GLU A 69 4.77 27.90 -2.68
CA GLU A 69 5.69 27.58 -1.57
C GLU A 69 5.45 26.15 -1.03
N LYS A 70 4.16 25.82 -0.77
CA LYS A 70 3.78 24.48 -0.24
C LYS A 70 4.26 23.35 -1.12
N TYR A 71 4.11 23.49 -2.44
CA TYR A 71 4.42 22.43 -3.38
C TYR A 71 5.78 22.61 -4.08
N ASN A 72 6.50 23.68 -3.77
CA ASN A 72 7.77 24.05 -4.38
C ASN A 72 7.70 24.08 -5.92
N VAL A 73 6.70 24.79 -6.45
CA VAL A 73 6.45 24.89 -7.89
C VAL A 73 6.44 26.33 -8.35
N ASP A 74 6.86 26.58 -9.59
CA ASP A 74 6.90 27.93 -10.17
C ASP A 74 5.50 28.44 -10.56
N LYS A 75 4.57 27.53 -10.80
CA LYS A 75 3.25 27.87 -11.37
C LYS A 75 2.11 27.07 -10.79
N ILE A 76 1.07 27.79 -10.37
CA ILE A 76 -0.26 27.27 -10.05
C ILE A 76 -1.21 27.65 -11.18
N TYR A 77 -2.13 26.76 -11.52
CA TYR A 77 -3.16 27.00 -12.54
C TYR A 77 -4.48 27.27 -11.84
N THR A 78 -4.99 28.48 -12.08
CA THR A 78 -6.27 28.92 -11.52
C THR A 78 -7.46 28.18 -12.17
N PRO A 79 -8.59 28.09 -11.46
CA PRO A 79 -9.83 27.59 -12.02
C PRO A 79 -10.22 28.34 -13.32
N LYS A 80 -10.71 27.60 -14.31
CA LYS A 80 -11.15 28.20 -15.56
C LYS A 80 -12.57 28.77 -15.42
N GLY A 81 -12.92 29.77 -16.26
CA GLY A 81 -14.27 30.31 -16.33
C GLY A 81 -14.67 31.17 -15.12
N VAL A 82 -13.70 31.65 -14.34
CA VAL A 82 -13.93 32.63 -13.27
C VAL A 82 -14.10 34.02 -13.87
N GLU A 83 -15.25 34.63 -13.65
CA GLU A 83 -15.55 35.99 -14.09
C GLU A 83 -15.95 36.88 -12.92
N ILE A 84 -15.44 38.11 -12.86
CA ILE A 84 -15.76 39.08 -11.83
C ILE A 84 -16.42 40.28 -12.52
N LYS A 85 -17.71 40.47 -12.24
CA LYS A 85 -18.53 41.54 -12.87
C LYS A 85 -18.97 42.56 -11.83
N LYS A 86 -18.77 43.84 -12.16
CA LYS A 86 -19.29 44.94 -11.37
C LYS A 86 -20.82 44.93 -11.43
N VAL A 87 -21.45 44.98 -10.29
CA VAL A 87 -22.93 45.05 -10.15
C VAL A 87 -23.32 46.10 -9.13
N VAL A 88 -24.45 46.73 -9.33
CA VAL A 88 -25.03 47.72 -8.42
C VAL A 88 -26.12 47.04 -7.61
N THR A 89 -26.08 47.15 -6.29
CA THR A 89 -27.05 46.49 -5.42
C THR A 89 -27.48 47.42 -4.27
N TYR A 90 -28.73 47.27 -3.85
CA TYR A 90 -29.22 47.86 -2.61
C TYR A 90 -28.99 46.96 -1.39
N ASN A 91 -28.51 45.75 -1.61
CA ASN A 91 -28.19 44.80 -0.56
C ASN A 91 -26.68 44.82 -0.31
N ASN A 92 -26.25 45.47 0.76
CA ASN A 92 -24.85 45.63 1.12
C ASN A 92 -24.22 44.37 1.78
N LYS A 93 -24.88 43.19 1.68
CA LYS A 93 -24.29 41.95 2.14
C LYS A 93 -23.33 41.43 1.08
N THR A 94 -22.06 41.56 1.37
CA THR A 94 -20.97 40.93 0.61
C THR A 94 -20.42 39.74 1.38
N ASN A 95 -19.83 38.80 0.67
CA ASN A 95 -19.03 37.74 1.24
C ASN A 95 -17.62 38.22 1.52
N THR A 96 -16.92 37.58 2.44
CA THR A 96 -15.50 37.80 2.61
C THR A 96 -14.73 37.18 1.42
N ASN A 97 -13.51 37.65 1.17
CA ASN A 97 -12.64 37.08 0.14
C ASN A 97 -12.38 35.59 0.40
N GLU A 98 -12.23 35.21 1.66
CA GLU A 98 -12.03 33.83 2.09
C GLU A 98 -13.26 32.95 1.80
N GLU A 99 -14.48 33.43 2.10
CA GLU A 99 -15.70 32.67 1.78
C GLU A 99 -15.83 32.39 0.28
N ILE A 100 -15.58 33.42 -0.56
CA ILE A 100 -15.63 33.25 -2.03
C ILE A 100 -14.53 32.30 -2.51
N TYR A 101 -13.31 32.45 -1.98
CA TYR A 101 -12.20 31.53 -2.28
C TYR A 101 -12.58 30.08 -1.95
N ASN A 102 -13.10 29.84 -0.76
CA ASN A 102 -13.53 28.50 -0.35
C ASN A 102 -14.67 27.92 -1.21
N MET A 103 -15.61 28.77 -1.66
CA MET A 103 -16.66 28.37 -2.61
C MET A 103 -16.08 28.07 -4.00
N LEU A 104 -15.08 28.83 -4.44
CA LEU A 104 -14.37 28.63 -5.70
C LEU A 104 -13.62 27.30 -5.69
N VAL A 105 -12.84 27.01 -4.65
CA VAL A 105 -12.07 25.77 -4.47
C VAL A 105 -12.99 24.55 -4.39
N LYS A 106 -14.19 24.67 -3.80
CA LYS A 106 -15.18 23.58 -3.77
C LYS A 106 -15.78 23.26 -5.13
N GLN A 107 -15.85 24.22 -6.04
CA GLN A 107 -16.42 24.02 -7.37
C GLN A 107 -15.36 23.63 -8.40
N GLN A 108 -14.24 24.32 -8.38
CA GLN A 108 -13.07 24.04 -9.23
C GLN A 108 -11.80 24.32 -8.44
N ASN A 109 -10.92 23.33 -8.39
CA ASN A 109 -9.67 23.47 -7.67
C ASN A 109 -8.62 24.24 -8.45
N PHE A 110 -7.71 24.86 -7.73
CA PHE A 110 -6.40 25.19 -8.28
C PHE A 110 -5.69 23.90 -8.63
N THR A 111 -4.97 23.88 -9.72
CA THR A 111 -4.25 22.68 -10.17
C THR A 111 -2.77 22.94 -10.32
N ILE A 112 -2.00 21.87 -10.19
CA ILE A 112 -0.56 21.85 -10.40
C ILE A 112 -0.25 20.87 -11.52
N LYS A 113 0.71 21.17 -12.37
CA LYS A 113 1.23 20.18 -13.32
C LYS A 113 2.08 19.17 -12.55
N GLY A 114 1.77 17.90 -12.69
CA GLY A 114 2.48 16.80 -12.03
C GLY A 114 2.27 15.49 -12.77
N ILE A 115 2.63 14.40 -12.12
CA ILE A 115 2.48 13.04 -12.63
C ILE A 115 1.41 12.32 -11.82
N ILE A 116 0.45 11.77 -12.52
CA ILE A 116 -0.60 10.88 -11.98
C ILE A 116 -0.14 9.47 -12.26
N ILE A 117 -0.06 8.65 -11.23
CA ILE A 117 0.41 7.27 -11.28
C ILE A 117 -0.75 6.37 -10.88
N ASP A 118 -1.17 5.51 -11.81
CA ASP A 118 -2.20 4.52 -11.55
C ASP A 118 -1.54 3.15 -11.39
N ILE A 119 -1.82 2.50 -10.26
CA ILE A 119 -1.34 1.18 -9.87
C ILE A 119 -2.53 0.24 -9.89
N GLU A 120 -2.53 -0.73 -10.82
CA GLU A 120 -3.58 -1.74 -10.95
C GLU A 120 -3.21 -2.97 -10.11
N LYS A 121 -3.91 -3.20 -9.00
CA LYS A 121 -3.72 -4.33 -8.08
C LYS A 121 -4.82 -5.37 -8.29
N GLU A 122 -4.44 -6.65 -8.43
CA GLU A 122 -5.40 -7.75 -8.45
C GLU A 122 -5.95 -7.99 -7.04
N ILE A 123 -7.28 -8.08 -6.91
CA ILE A 123 -7.93 -8.44 -5.65
C ILE A 123 -8.15 -9.95 -5.68
N SER A 124 -7.55 -10.69 -4.72
CA SER A 124 -7.93 -12.07 -4.45
C SER A 124 -9.31 -12.07 -3.79
N ASP A 125 -10.26 -12.76 -4.38
CA ASP A 125 -11.57 -12.99 -3.75
C ASP A 125 -11.39 -14.09 -2.68
N ASP A 126 -11.15 -13.72 -1.43
CA ASP A 126 -11.05 -14.65 -0.28
C ASP A 126 -12.45 -15.12 0.15
N GLY A 127 -13.22 -15.72 -0.74
CA GLY A 127 -14.56 -16.17 -0.36
C GLY A 127 -15.28 -17.02 -1.40
N GLU A 128 -15.33 -18.33 -1.12
CA GLU A 128 -16.24 -19.34 -1.64
C GLU A 128 -16.01 -19.82 -3.08
N GLU A 129 -15.68 -21.12 -3.15
CA GLU A 129 -15.76 -21.96 -4.35
C GLU A 129 -17.11 -21.75 -5.06
N GLN A 130 -17.13 -21.06 -6.17
CA GLN A 130 -18.19 -21.12 -7.15
C GLN A 130 -17.58 -21.30 -8.54
N GLU A 131 -18.05 -22.39 -9.16
CA GLU A 131 -17.84 -22.93 -10.48
C GLU A 131 -17.32 -22.00 -11.58
N GLU A 132 -16.42 -22.55 -12.36
CA GLU A 132 -15.84 -22.11 -13.64
C GLU A 132 -16.76 -21.18 -14.49
N LYS A 133 -16.50 -19.88 -14.41
CA LYS A 133 -16.81 -18.93 -15.50
C LYS A 133 -15.59 -18.04 -15.64
N GLU A 134 -15.17 -17.79 -16.91
CA GLU A 134 -14.06 -16.95 -17.32
C GLU A 134 -13.82 -15.80 -16.34
N ASP A 135 -12.81 -15.94 -15.48
CA ASP A 135 -12.47 -15.04 -14.41
C ASP A 135 -11.98 -13.71 -14.97
N LYS A 136 -12.89 -12.74 -15.01
CA LYS A 136 -12.44 -11.33 -14.98
C LYS A 136 -11.90 -11.09 -13.56
N LYS A 137 -10.59 -11.24 -13.38
CA LYS A 137 -9.90 -10.82 -12.15
C LYS A 137 -10.35 -9.41 -11.81
N LYS A 138 -10.92 -9.23 -10.62
CA LYS A 138 -11.27 -7.90 -10.13
C LYS A 138 -9.96 -7.15 -9.87
N THR A 139 -9.80 -5.99 -10.47
CA THR A 139 -8.65 -5.11 -10.24
C THR A 139 -9.11 -3.87 -9.50
N GLU A 140 -8.33 -3.43 -8.53
CA GLU A 140 -8.43 -2.13 -7.89
C GLU A 140 -7.36 -1.22 -8.47
N THR A 141 -7.71 0.02 -8.74
CA THR A 141 -6.75 1.03 -9.19
C THR A 141 -6.50 2.01 -8.05
N ILE A 142 -5.26 2.11 -7.63
CA ILE A 142 -4.79 3.10 -6.65
C ILE A 142 -4.11 4.21 -7.42
N THR A 143 -4.61 5.45 -7.28
CA THR A 143 -4.03 6.62 -7.94
C THR A 143 -3.17 7.40 -6.96
N ILE A 144 -1.94 7.68 -7.34
CA ILE A 144 -0.95 8.45 -6.58
C ILE A 144 -0.54 9.66 -7.40
N ASN A 145 -0.54 10.84 -6.78
CA ASN A 145 -0.12 12.07 -7.43
C ASN A 145 1.24 12.51 -6.88
N VAL A 146 2.19 12.78 -7.78
CA VAL A 146 3.52 13.28 -7.43
C VAL A 146 3.86 14.54 -8.24
N ILE A 147 4.70 15.40 -7.70
CA ILE A 147 5.12 16.62 -8.41
C ILE A 147 5.94 16.28 -9.67
N ASN A 148 6.82 15.30 -9.58
CA ASN A 148 7.63 14.82 -10.69
C ASN A 148 7.84 13.30 -10.58
N LYS A 149 8.33 12.70 -11.66
CA LYS A 149 8.54 11.25 -11.73
C LYS A 149 9.70 10.78 -10.84
N GLU A 150 10.70 11.61 -10.66
CA GLU A 150 11.91 11.30 -9.89
C GLU A 150 11.57 10.93 -8.44
N ILE A 151 10.59 11.61 -7.81
CA ILE A 151 10.13 11.30 -6.45
C ILE A 151 9.60 9.87 -6.36
N PHE A 152 8.86 9.42 -7.38
CA PHE A 152 8.35 8.05 -7.40
C PHE A 152 9.47 7.05 -7.65
N ASP A 153 10.32 7.28 -8.65
CA ASP A 153 11.44 6.39 -8.98
C ASP A 153 12.39 6.22 -7.78
N GLU A 154 12.71 7.30 -7.08
CA GLU A 154 13.53 7.25 -5.86
C GLU A 154 12.83 6.53 -4.70
N ALA A 155 11.52 6.72 -4.54
CA ALA A 155 10.74 5.99 -3.52
C ALA A 155 10.72 4.49 -3.80
N ILE A 156 10.60 4.08 -5.08
CA ILE A 156 10.70 2.66 -5.47
C ILE A 156 12.08 2.09 -5.12
N VAL A 157 13.15 2.83 -5.37
CA VAL A 157 14.50 2.40 -4.97
C VAL A 157 14.61 2.18 -3.46
N ASP A 158 14.06 3.10 -2.66
CA ASP A 158 14.05 2.97 -1.19
C ASP A 158 13.25 1.72 -0.74
N ILE A 159 12.12 1.42 -1.41
CA ILE A 159 11.31 0.23 -1.12
C ILE A 159 12.04 -1.05 -1.53
N VAL A 160 12.67 -1.09 -2.71
CA VAL A 160 13.47 -2.25 -3.13
C VAL A 160 14.56 -2.54 -2.10
N LYS A 161 15.28 -1.51 -1.64
CA LYS A 161 16.33 -1.64 -0.61
C LYS A 161 15.81 -2.05 0.76
N ALA A 162 14.51 -1.88 1.04
CA ALA A 162 13.90 -2.42 2.25
C ALA A 162 13.75 -3.95 2.19
N PHE A 163 13.64 -4.53 0.99
CA PHE A 163 13.46 -5.98 0.78
C PHE A 163 14.69 -6.70 0.26
N VAL A 164 15.66 -5.98 -0.29
CA VAL A 164 16.92 -6.50 -0.86
C VAL A 164 18.07 -5.80 -0.18
N ASP A 165 19.09 -6.55 0.23
CA ASP A 165 20.27 -5.92 0.81
C ASP A 165 20.96 -4.97 -0.20
N ASN A 166 21.52 -3.89 0.33
CA ASN A 166 22.01 -2.78 -0.49
C ASN A 166 23.20 -3.17 -1.38
N ASP A 167 24.04 -4.14 -0.96
CA ASP A 167 25.19 -4.60 -1.74
C ASP A 167 24.72 -5.44 -2.94
N SER A 168 23.84 -6.41 -2.71
CA SER A 168 23.24 -7.24 -3.76
C SER A 168 22.47 -6.40 -4.77
N TYR A 169 21.65 -5.43 -4.30
CA TYR A 169 20.94 -4.49 -5.17
C TYR A 169 21.93 -3.68 -6.03
N THR A 170 22.97 -3.15 -5.43
CA THR A 170 23.97 -2.34 -6.14
C THR A 170 24.72 -3.15 -7.18
N LYS A 171 25.12 -4.39 -6.87
CA LYS A 171 25.75 -5.31 -7.81
C LYS A 171 24.84 -5.68 -8.96
N PHE A 172 23.54 -5.92 -8.69
CA PHE A 172 22.53 -6.18 -9.72
C PHE A 172 22.38 -5.00 -10.67
N MET A 173 22.14 -3.79 -10.13
CA MET A 173 21.94 -2.57 -10.93
C MET A 173 23.14 -2.19 -11.78
N ASN A 174 24.35 -2.42 -11.27
CA ASN A 174 25.60 -2.15 -11.99
C ASN A 174 26.05 -3.30 -12.90
N SER A 175 25.32 -4.43 -12.93
CA SER A 175 25.71 -5.64 -13.66
C SER A 175 27.10 -6.16 -13.25
N THR A 176 27.42 -6.06 -11.95
CA THR A 176 28.72 -6.48 -11.38
C THR A 176 28.57 -7.72 -10.48
N GLN A 177 27.46 -8.45 -10.57
CA GLN A 177 27.31 -9.73 -9.91
C GLN A 177 28.33 -10.74 -10.48
N GLU A 178 28.93 -11.53 -9.60
CA GLU A 178 29.84 -12.57 -10.04
C GLU A 178 29.06 -13.72 -10.69
N ALA A 179 29.57 -14.23 -11.80
CA ALA A 179 28.97 -15.40 -12.44
C ALA A 179 29.11 -16.63 -11.53
N ILE A 180 28.09 -17.45 -11.45
CA ILE A 180 28.13 -18.71 -10.70
C ILE A 180 29.04 -19.69 -11.49
N VAL A 181 30.21 -19.97 -10.95
CA VAL A 181 31.17 -20.91 -11.57
C VAL A 181 30.90 -22.33 -11.09
N ASP A 182 30.66 -22.52 -9.81
CA ASP A 182 30.41 -23.82 -9.20
C ASP A 182 29.16 -23.81 -8.34
N THR A 183 29.18 -23.12 -7.22
CA THR A 183 28.05 -22.86 -6.36
C THR A 183 27.90 -21.36 -6.15
N GLY A 184 26.69 -20.88 -5.87
CA GLY A 184 26.44 -19.47 -5.62
C GLY A 184 25.01 -19.07 -5.87
N GLU A 185 24.75 -17.79 -5.68
CA GLU A 185 23.43 -17.16 -5.89
C GLU A 185 23.61 -15.83 -6.60
N LEU A 186 22.69 -15.50 -7.50
CA LEU A 186 22.60 -14.19 -8.13
C LEU A 186 21.12 -13.75 -8.27
N ILE A 187 20.91 -12.46 -8.34
CA ILE A 187 19.60 -11.90 -8.65
C ILE A 187 19.45 -11.88 -10.18
N GLU A 188 18.38 -12.49 -10.68
CA GLU A 188 18.05 -12.48 -12.10
C GLU A 188 17.21 -11.26 -12.47
N ASP A 189 16.20 -10.91 -11.64
CA ASP A 189 15.33 -9.78 -11.90
C ASP A 189 14.77 -9.15 -10.61
N ILE A 190 14.44 -7.85 -10.68
CA ILE A 190 13.75 -7.07 -9.66
C ILE A 190 12.70 -6.22 -10.35
N TYR A 191 11.43 -6.42 -10.02
CA TYR A 191 10.33 -5.67 -10.64
C TYR A 191 9.14 -5.47 -9.70
N ILE A 192 8.24 -4.54 -10.08
CA ILE A 192 6.96 -4.33 -9.39
C ILE A 192 5.95 -5.28 -10.00
N LYS A 193 5.24 -6.06 -9.17
CA LYS A 193 4.23 -7.04 -9.59
C LYS A 193 3.02 -6.37 -10.24
N GLU A 194 2.56 -5.26 -9.68
CA GLU A 194 1.42 -4.50 -10.16
C GLU A 194 1.75 -3.77 -11.45
N LYS A 195 0.75 -3.58 -12.29
CA LYS A 195 0.90 -2.74 -13.49
C LYS A 195 0.85 -1.28 -13.09
N VAL A 196 1.94 -0.56 -13.36
CA VAL A 196 2.09 0.87 -13.07
C VAL A 196 2.01 1.67 -14.37
N THR A 197 1.14 2.67 -14.42
CA THR A 197 1.01 3.59 -15.55
C THR A 197 1.22 5.02 -15.10
N TYR A 198 1.83 5.84 -15.96
CA TYR A 198 2.20 7.23 -15.69
C TYR A 198 1.51 8.17 -16.68
N LYS A 199 0.95 9.25 -16.16
CA LYS A 199 0.29 10.28 -16.97
C LYS A 199 0.66 11.67 -16.47
N GLU A 200 1.19 12.52 -17.35
CA GLU A 200 1.27 13.95 -17.01
C GLU A 200 -0.12 14.56 -16.99
N GLY A 201 -0.39 15.37 -15.97
CA GLY A 201 -1.70 15.97 -15.80
C GLY A 201 -1.70 17.20 -14.91
N TYR A 202 -2.89 17.80 -14.80
CA TYR A 202 -3.17 18.89 -13.89
C TYR A 202 -3.89 18.30 -12.67
N ILE A 203 -3.20 18.27 -11.55
CA ILE A 203 -3.64 17.64 -10.31
C ILE A 203 -4.31 18.71 -9.44
N PRO A 204 -5.54 18.48 -8.98
CA PRO A 204 -6.20 19.38 -8.04
C PRO A 204 -5.45 19.50 -6.72
N THR A 205 -5.27 20.74 -6.23
CA THR A 205 -4.58 20.98 -4.95
C THR A 205 -5.36 20.53 -3.72
N SER A 206 -6.60 20.05 -3.90
CA SER A 206 -7.39 19.39 -2.86
C SER A 206 -7.05 17.92 -2.68
N GLU A 207 -6.35 17.32 -3.64
CA GLU A 207 -5.87 15.94 -3.56
C GLU A 207 -4.54 15.88 -2.85
N GLU A 208 -4.19 14.70 -2.37
CA GLU A 208 -2.86 14.44 -1.81
C GLU A 208 -1.84 14.41 -2.95
N ILE A 209 -0.81 15.22 -2.83
CA ILE A 209 0.28 15.34 -3.82
C ILE A 209 1.59 15.20 -3.09
N PHE A 210 2.34 14.15 -3.41
CA PHE A 210 3.64 13.90 -2.80
C PHE A 210 4.72 14.80 -3.42
N THR A 211 5.37 15.57 -2.58
CA THR A 211 6.48 16.47 -2.92
C THR A 211 7.83 15.93 -2.44
N GLU A 212 7.81 14.94 -1.55
CA GLU A 212 8.99 14.35 -0.93
C GLU A 212 8.95 12.83 -1.03
N LYS A 213 10.08 12.24 -1.42
CA LYS A 213 10.20 10.78 -1.54
C LYS A 213 9.94 10.05 -0.22
N SER A 214 10.38 10.61 0.91
CA SER A 214 10.24 10.01 2.24
C SER A 214 8.78 9.75 2.62
N LEU A 215 7.90 10.72 2.32
CA LEU A 215 6.46 10.58 2.56
C LEU A 215 5.85 9.56 1.61
N LEU A 216 6.27 9.57 0.34
CA LEU A 216 5.80 8.60 -0.64
C LEU A 216 6.28 7.18 -0.32
N THR A 217 7.55 7.00 0.04
CA THR A 217 8.08 5.70 0.49
C THR A 217 7.28 5.16 1.66
N LYS A 218 7.00 6.02 2.65
CA LYS A 218 6.17 5.67 3.80
C LYS A 218 4.76 5.24 3.37
N TYR A 219 4.11 6.01 2.49
CA TYR A 219 2.79 5.69 1.97
C TYR A 219 2.78 4.35 1.22
N LEU A 220 3.76 4.12 0.36
CA LEU A 220 3.87 2.89 -0.42
C LEU A 220 4.14 1.65 0.45
N LEU A 221 4.88 1.79 1.57
CA LEU A 221 5.17 0.69 2.50
C LEU A 221 4.03 0.39 3.47
N TYR A 222 3.36 1.41 3.97
CA TYR A 222 2.38 1.26 5.06
C TYR A 222 0.92 1.46 4.63
N GLY A 223 0.68 1.86 3.38
CA GLY A 223 -0.66 2.23 2.91
C GLY A 223 -1.20 3.54 3.52
N THR A 224 -0.38 4.28 4.26
CA THR A 224 -0.77 5.52 4.95
C THR A 224 0.42 6.44 5.21
N THR A 225 0.18 7.75 5.21
CA THR A 225 1.15 8.77 5.62
C THR A 225 1.14 9.05 7.13
N LYS A 226 0.20 8.46 7.88
CA LYS A 226 0.10 8.66 9.34
C LYS A 226 1.34 8.10 10.05
N GLU A 227 1.61 8.66 11.24
CA GLU A 227 2.66 8.12 12.09
C GLU A 227 2.35 6.66 12.48
N GLN A 228 3.38 5.83 12.42
CA GLN A 228 3.28 4.43 12.77
C GLN A 228 3.28 4.26 14.30
N SER A 229 2.68 3.17 14.76
CA SER A 229 2.75 2.78 16.17
C SER A 229 4.20 2.56 16.59
N THR A 230 4.53 2.96 17.82
CA THR A 230 5.86 2.77 18.38
C THR A 230 5.77 1.98 19.69
N TYR A 231 6.82 1.23 19.97
CA TYR A 231 7.01 0.47 21.20
C TYR A 231 8.25 0.97 21.93
N ILE A 232 8.22 0.98 23.25
CA ILE A 232 9.38 1.30 24.09
C ILE A 232 9.96 -0.02 24.61
N VAL A 233 11.20 -0.28 24.21
CA VAL A 233 11.93 -1.51 24.55
C VAL A 233 12.09 -1.63 26.05
N LYS A 234 11.82 -2.82 26.59
CA LYS A 234 11.97 -3.20 28.00
C LYS A 234 13.15 -4.13 28.18
N GLU A 235 13.58 -4.29 29.42
CA GLU A 235 14.64 -5.25 29.77
C GLU A 235 14.24 -6.68 29.34
N GLY A 236 15.12 -7.36 28.63
CA GLY A 236 14.92 -8.72 28.12
C GLY A 236 14.21 -8.82 26.78
N ASP A 237 13.77 -7.71 26.18
CA ASP A 237 13.17 -7.71 24.86
C ASP A 237 14.21 -8.05 23.77
N THR A 238 13.74 -8.77 22.75
CA THR A 238 14.46 -9.04 21.52
C THR A 238 13.64 -8.53 20.33
N ILE A 239 14.29 -8.37 19.17
CA ILE A 239 13.59 -8.01 17.93
C ILE A 239 12.48 -9.02 17.63
N GLU A 240 12.76 -10.30 17.81
CA GLU A 240 11.78 -11.37 17.58
C GLU A 240 10.58 -11.29 18.54
N SER A 241 10.81 -11.06 19.84
CA SER A 241 9.72 -10.95 20.81
C SER A 241 8.84 -9.73 20.53
N ILE A 242 9.46 -8.55 20.28
CA ILE A 242 8.70 -7.33 19.97
C ILE A 242 7.92 -7.48 18.66
N ALA A 243 8.52 -8.05 17.62
CA ALA A 243 7.84 -8.29 16.34
C ALA A 243 6.60 -9.17 16.55
N ASN A 244 6.76 -10.34 17.17
CA ASN A 244 5.68 -11.30 17.42
C ASN A 244 4.55 -10.70 18.26
N ASP A 245 4.87 -9.98 19.33
CA ASP A 245 3.88 -9.35 20.22
C ASP A 245 3.06 -8.26 19.50
N ASN A 246 3.64 -7.64 18.46
CA ASN A 246 2.98 -6.62 17.64
C ASN A 246 2.46 -7.15 16.30
N LYS A 247 2.41 -8.49 16.10
CA LYS A 247 1.90 -9.15 14.89
C LYS A 247 2.69 -8.83 13.62
N LEU A 248 3.98 -8.56 13.78
CA LEU A 248 4.94 -8.41 12.71
C LEU A 248 5.78 -9.68 12.62
N ASN A 249 6.27 -10.00 11.43
CA ASN A 249 7.42 -10.87 11.32
C ASN A 249 8.72 -10.06 11.54
N THR A 250 9.83 -10.75 11.76
CA THR A 250 11.11 -10.08 12.03
C THR A 250 11.63 -9.24 10.87
N GLN A 251 11.32 -9.62 9.64
CA GLN A 251 11.69 -8.84 8.45
C GLN A 251 10.90 -7.52 8.37
N GLU A 252 9.60 -7.56 8.65
CA GLU A 252 8.77 -6.36 8.73
C GLU A 252 9.24 -5.40 9.81
N PHE A 253 9.67 -5.94 10.96
CA PHE A 253 10.29 -5.11 12.01
C PHE A 253 11.56 -4.42 11.53
N LEU A 254 12.47 -5.13 10.83
CA LEU A 254 13.69 -4.56 10.30
C LEU A 254 13.41 -3.48 9.22
N ILE A 255 12.41 -3.70 8.37
CA ILE A 255 11.97 -2.71 7.38
C ILE A 255 11.44 -1.44 8.06
N ALA A 256 10.67 -1.59 9.14
CA ALA A 256 10.15 -0.47 9.90
C ALA A 256 11.23 0.29 10.69
N ASN A 257 12.36 -0.34 10.96
CA ASN A 257 13.48 0.15 11.77
C ASN A 257 14.81 -0.07 11.05
N PRO A 258 15.11 0.71 9.99
CA PRO A 258 16.25 0.46 9.11
C PRO A 258 17.63 0.66 9.78
N GLU A 259 17.66 1.18 11.00
CA GLU A 259 18.86 1.21 11.84
C GLU A 259 19.33 -0.19 12.28
N PHE A 260 18.44 -1.19 12.23
CA PHE A 260 18.79 -2.59 12.51
C PHE A 260 18.99 -3.36 11.21
N THR A 261 20.12 -4.02 11.10
CA THR A 261 20.50 -4.80 9.91
C THR A 261 20.35 -6.31 10.09
N SER A 262 20.07 -6.75 11.31
CA SER A 262 19.94 -8.17 11.67
C SER A 262 18.96 -8.33 12.84
N VAL A 263 18.24 -9.44 12.85
CA VAL A 263 17.37 -9.85 13.97
C VAL A 263 18.15 -10.05 15.29
N ASN A 264 19.46 -10.22 15.19
CA ASN A 264 20.37 -10.38 16.34
C ASN A 264 20.93 -9.03 16.84
N ASN A 265 20.51 -7.89 16.27
CA ASN A 265 20.95 -6.60 16.77
C ASN A 265 20.48 -6.41 18.22
N LEU A 266 21.36 -5.79 19.01
CA LEU A 266 21.07 -5.51 20.41
C LEU A 266 20.09 -4.34 20.51
N LEU A 267 19.07 -4.52 21.34
CA LEU A 267 18.13 -3.46 21.72
C LEU A 267 18.53 -2.90 23.09
N TYR A 268 18.28 -1.61 23.28
CA TYR A 268 18.55 -0.96 24.56
C TYR A 268 17.24 -0.64 25.27
N GLU A 269 17.21 -0.82 26.58
CA GLU A 269 16.07 -0.44 27.41
C GLU A 269 15.71 1.04 27.18
N SER A 270 14.40 1.32 27.13
CA SER A 270 13.85 2.64 26.82
C SER A 270 14.08 3.15 25.38
N GLN A 271 14.68 2.36 24.51
CA GLN A 271 14.76 2.68 23.07
C GLN A 271 13.36 2.63 22.48
N ARG A 272 13.06 3.57 21.59
CA ARG A 272 11.80 3.59 20.84
C ARG A 272 11.99 2.93 19.49
N VAL A 273 11.14 1.95 19.18
CA VAL A 273 11.12 1.24 17.90
C VAL A 273 9.75 1.34 17.25
N VAL A 274 9.70 1.28 15.92
CA VAL A 274 8.47 1.32 15.14
C VAL A 274 7.89 -0.10 15.05
N VAL A 275 6.60 -0.21 15.34
CA VAL A 275 5.84 -1.48 15.28
C VAL A 275 4.57 -1.34 14.42
N GLY A 276 4.64 -0.48 13.40
CA GLY A 276 3.55 -0.32 12.43
C GLY A 276 3.46 -1.52 11.49
N LEU A 277 2.24 -2.00 11.25
CA LEU A 277 2.00 -3.06 10.27
C LEU A 277 2.37 -2.59 8.85
N ILE A 278 3.21 -3.36 8.18
CA ILE A 278 3.56 -3.14 6.79
C ILE A 278 2.40 -3.62 5.93
N ASN A 279 1.84 -2.71 5.13
CA ASN A 279 0.78 -3.01 4.17
C ASN A 279 1.12 -2.37 2.81
N PRO A 280 2.04 -2.96 2.04
CA PRO A 280 2.56 -2.34 0.85
C PRO A 280 1.49 -2.13 -0.22
N ILE A 281 1.48 -0.92 -0.79
CA ILE A 281 0.65 -0.57 -1.96
C ILE A 281 1.15 -1.34 -3.19
N ILE A 282 2.46 -1.53 -3.28
CA ILE A 282 3.14 -2.24 -4.36
C ILE A 282 3.88 -3.46 -3.82
N SER A 283 4.04 -4.47 -4.66
CA SER A 283 4.74 -5.71 -4.36
C SER A 283 6.05 -5.77 -5.16
N ILE A 284 7.17 -5.78 -4.46
CA ILE A 284 8.49 -5.95 -5.08
C ILE A 284 8.76 -7.45 -5.24
N VAL A 285 8.92 -7.88 -6.48
CA VAL A 285 9.31 -9.25 -6.84
C VAL A 285 10.80 -9.29 -7.06
N VAL A 286 11.45 -10.27 -6.45
CA VAL A 286 12.87 -10.56 -6.63
C VAL A 286 13.02 -12.01 -7.07
N GLU A 287 13.59 -12.22 -8.24
CA GLU A 287 13.90 -13.55 -8.76
C GLU A 287 15.40 -13.82 -8.59
N LYS A 288 15.71 -14.95 -7.98
CA LYS A 288 17.10 -15.37 -7.74
C LYS A 288 17.36 -16.73 -8.39
N HIS A 289 18.55 -16.87 -8.90
CA HIS A 289 19.10 -18.12 -9.40
C HIS A 289 20.16 -18.63 -8.42
N SER A 290 20.05 -19.88 -7.98
CA SER A 290 20.99 -20.49 -7.04
C SER A 290 21.45 -21.84 -7.54
N VAL A 291 22.75 -22.11 -7.39
CA VAL A 291 23.37 -23.41 -7.62
C VAL A 291 23.99 -23.86 -6.31
N GLN A 292 23.56 -25.00 -5.81
CA GLN A 292 24.00 -25.55 -4.52
C GLN A 292 24.29 -27.03 -4.63
N GLU A 293 25.18 -27.52 -3.77
CA GLU A 293 25.38 -28.96 -3.57
C GLU A 293 24.42 -29.48 -2.52
N GLU A 294 23.69 -30.54 -2.85
CA GLU A 294 22.73 -31.20 -1.96
C GLU A 294 23.08 -32.66 -1.75
N VAL A 295 23.04 -33.09 -0.50
CA VAL A 295 23.25 -34.47 -0.14
C VAL A 295 22.07 -35.33 -0.53
N GLN A 296 22.29 -36.27 -1.42
CA GLN A 296 21.31 -37.31 -1.77
C GLN A 296 21.43 -38.47 -0.77
N LYS A 297 20.46 -38.59 0.12
CA LYS A 297 20.49 -39.68 1.11
C LYS A 297 20.35 -41.02 0.44
N TYR A 298 21.20 -41.99 0.90
CA TYR A 298 21.11 -43.36 0.44
C TYR A 298 19.80 -44.01 0.85
N GLN A 299 19.34 -44.96 0.06
CA GLN A 299 18.19 -45.80 0.37
C GLN A 299 18.62 -47.09 1.05
N THR A 300 17.73 -47.72 1.84
CA THR A 300 17.96 -49.03 2.43
C THR A 300 17.18 -50.09 1.63
N GLU A 301 17.96 -50.97 0.99
CA GLU A 301 17.40 -52.19 0.33
C GLU A 301 17.34 -53.30 1.35
N ILE A 302 16.20 -54.00 1.43
CA ILE A 302 16.02 -55.16 2.31
C ILE A 302 16.10 -56.40 1.45
N LYS A 303 17.07 -57.27 1.79
CA LYS A 303 17.13 -58.62 1.26
C LYS A 303 16.66 -59.64 2.31
N TYR A 304 16.00 -60.67 1.89
CA TYR A 304 15.57 -61.75 2.77
C TYR A 304 16.48 -62.95 2.56
N ASP A 305 16.87 -63.61 3.67
CA ASP A 305 17.73 -64.79 3.72
C ASP A 305 16.92 -65.92 4.38
N ASP A 306 16.64 -66.98 3.64
CA ASP A 306 15.87 -68.17 4.06
C ASP A 306 16.67 -69.12 4.95
N GLU A 307 17.99 -68.93 5.10
CA GLU A 307 18.82 -69.64 6.06
C GLU A 307 18.90 -68.92 7.40
N LEU A 308 18.66 -67.61 7.44
CA LEU A 308 18.66 -66.80 8.64
C LEU A 308 17.29 -66.78 9.33
N VAL A 309 17.29 -66.98 10.65
CA VAL A 309 16.04 -67.05 11.44
C VAL A 309 15.32 -65.71 11.48
N VAL A 310 13.97 -65.71 11.36
CA VAL A 310 13.13 -64.54 11.54
C VAL A 310 13.46 -63.81 12.86
N GLY A 311 13.60 -62.48 12.76
CA GLY A 311 13.98 -61.61 13.90
C GLY A 311 15.47 -61.25 13.96
N TYR A 312 16.34 -61.96 13.23
CA TYR A 312 17.74 -61.59 13.05
C TYR A 312 17.94 -60.81 11.78
N SER A 313 18.87 -59.89 11.82
CA SER A 313 19.29 -59.09 10.65
C SER A 313 20.75 -58.68 10.78
N TYR A 314 21.42 -58.51 9.64
CA TYR A 314 22.76 -57.90 9.58
C TYR A 314 22.88 -56.97 8.38
N VAL A 315 23.82 -56.09 8.43
CA VAL A 315 24.15 -55.17 7.33
C VAL A 315 25.15 -55.87 6.40
N GLU A 316 24.78 -56.15 5.18
CA GLU A 316 25.63 -56.71 4.16
C GLU A 316 26.51 -55.64 3.53
N ARG A 317 25.99 -54.45 3.35
CA ARG A 317 26.69 -53.29 2.84
C ARG A 317 26.16 -52.03 3.51
N GLU A 318 27.04 -51.17 4.04
CA GLU A 318 26.66 -49.84 4.53
C GLU A 318 26.30 -48.92 3.37
N GLY A 319 25.39 -48.00 3.61
CA GLY A 319 25.00 -46.98 2.65
C GLY A 319 25.96 -45.81 2.65
N GLU A 320 26.16 -45.20 1.50
CA GLU A 320 26.87 -43.93 1.38
C GLU A 320 25.97 -42.88 0.75
N ASP A 321 25.94 -41.68 1.32
CA ASP A 321 25.24 -40.56 0.74
C ASP A 321 25.91 -40.12 -0.58
N GLY A 322 25.06 -39.80 -1.55
CA GLY A 322 25.44 -39.17 -2.79
C GLY A 322 25.50 -37.65 -2.65
N LEU A 323 25.91 -36.98 -3.71
CA LEU A 323 25.99 -35.53 -3.81
C LEU A 323 25.49 -35.09 -5.19
N ASP A 324 24.51 -34.21 -5.20
CA ASP A 324 23.93 -33.60 -6.42
C ASP A 324 24.23 -32.12 -6.45
N LYS A 325 24.52 -31.58 -7.65
CA LYS A 325 24.53 -30.16 -7.90
C LYS A 325 23.13 -29.76 -8.37
N VAL A 326 22.43 -28.94 -7.59
CA VAL A 326 21.04 -28.59 -7.82
C VAL A 326 20.93 -27.12 -8.15
N THR A 327 20.21 -26.82 -9.23
CA THR A 327 19.93 -25.45 -9.68
C THR A 327 18.48 -25.13 -9.41
N ARG A 328 18.22 -24.05 -8.66
CA ARG A 328 16.87 -23.59 -8.35
C ARG A 328 16.69 -22.12 -8.68
N LYS A 329 15.44 -21.78 -9.03
CA LYS A 329 14.96 -20.40 -9.04
C LYS A 329 14.10 -20.17 -7.83
N TYR A 330 14.33 -19.06 -7.16
CA TYR A 330 13.57 -18.60 -6.00
C TYR A 330 12.87 -17.31 -6.36
N GLN A 331 11.58 -17.23 -6.05
CA GLN A 331 10.81 -16.00 -6.20
C GLN A 331 10.41 -15.48 -4.82
N TYR A 332 10.77 -14.24 -4.56
CA TYR A 332 10.41 -13.53 -3.34
C TYR A 332 9.46 -12.40 -3.67
N ILE A 333 8.45 -12.20 -2.83
CA ILE A 333 7.56 -11.02 -2.87
C ILE A 333 7.69 -10.31 -1.54
N ASN A 334 8.08 -9.03 -1.57
CA ASN A 334 8.32 -8.22 -0.38
C ASN A 334 9.23 -8.93 0.65
N GLY A 335 10.29 -9.56 0.17
CA GLY A 335 11.26 -10.29 0.99
C GLY A 335 10.81 -11.68 1.46
N GLN A 336 9.56 -12.09 1.22
CA GLN A 336 9.05 -13.41 1.58
C GLN A 336 9.18 -14.38 0.40
N LEU A 337 9.71 -15.58 0.65
CA LEU A 337 9.81 -16.65 -0.33
C LEU A 337 8.40 -17.15 -0.67
N VAL A 338 8.01 -17.06 -1.94
CA VAL A 338 6.68 -17.47 -2.43
C VAL A 338 6.73 -18.66 -3.37
N ASP A 339 7.83 -18.85 -4.09
CA ASP A 339 7.99 -19.99 -5.00
C ASP A 339 9.44 -20.46 -5.10
N VAL A 340 9.61 -21.77 -5.32
CA VAL A 340 10.89 -22.42 -5.55
C VAL A 340 10.75 -23.42 -6.71
N ALA A 341 11.37 -23.11 -7.83
CA ALA A 341 11.37 -23.96 -9.00
C ALA A 341 12.71 -24.69 -9.16
N LEU A 342 12.66 -26.02 -9.28
CA LEU A 342 13.83 -26.82 -9.67
C LEU A 342 14.07 -26.62 -11.18
N VAL A 343 15.22 -26.06 -11.51
CA VAL A 343 15.62 -25.82 -12.91
C VAL A 343 16.39 -27.02 -13.47
N GLY A 344 17.24 -27.63 -12.65
CA GLY A 344 18.02 -28.80 -13.03
C GLY A 344 18.77 -29.41 -11.86
N SER A 345 19.18 -30.66 -12.05
CA SER A 345 20.06 -31.39 -11.13
C SER A 345 21.08 -32.20 -11.94
N SER A 346 22.29 -32.28 -11.44
CA SER A 346 23.36 -33.14 -11.98
C SER A 346 24.06 -33.88 -10.86
N GLU A 347 24.21 -35.18 -11.01
CA GLU A 347 24.87 -36.02 -10.05
C GLU A 347 26.38 -35.71 -10.05
N ILE A 348 26.94 -35.39 -8.85
CA ILE A 348 28.38 -35.25 -8.61
C ILE A 348 28.95 -36.59 -8.14
N LYS A 349 28.26 -37.21 -7.15
CA LYS A 349 28.59 -38.50 -6.59
C LYS A 349 27.32 -39.32 -6.43
N PRO A 350 27.24 -40.55 -7.00
CA PRO A 350 26.08 -41.40 -6.80
C PRO A 350 25.95 -41.86 -5.34
N SER A 351 24.72 -42.00 -4.85
CA SER A 351 24.45 -42.62 -3.56
C SER A 351 24.61 -44.16 -3.68
N VAL A 352 25.09 -44.77 -2.62
CA VAL A 352 25.18 -46.24 -2.53
C VAL A 352 24.18 -46.74 -1.52
N SER A 353 23.23 -47.58 -1.95
CA SER A 353 22.20 -48.14 -1.07
C SER A 353 22.80 -49.01 0.03
N LYS A 354 22.32 -48.85 1.25
CA LYS A 354 22.54 -49.79 2.34
C LYS A 354 21.77 -51.07 2.06
N ILE A 355 22.44 -52.21 2.21
CA ILE A 355 21.81 -53.54 2.11
C ILE A 355 21.65 -54.10 3.51
N LEU A 356 20.39 -54.27 3.95
CA LEU A 356 20.02 -54.89 5.21
C LEU A 356 19.42 -56.28 4.92
N VAL A 357 20.14 -57.32 5.36
CA VAL A 357 19.65 -58.67 5.22
C VAL A 357 18.81 -59.04 6.45
N LYS A 358 17.59 -59.51 6.24
CA LYS A 358 16.68 -60.00 7.28
C LYS A 358 16.41 -61.46 7.12
N GLY A 359 16.35 -62.19 8.23
CA GLY A 359 15.99 -63.60 8.22
C GLY A 359 14.53 -63.81 7.90
N ASP A 360 14.27 -64.79 7.03
CA ASP A 360 12.93 -65.27 6.64
C ASP A 360 12.69 -66.72 7.07
N LYS A 361 13.71 -67.40 7.63
CA LYS A 361 13.60 -68.77 8.11
C LYS A 361 12.73 -68.84 9.35
N TYR A 362 11.53 -69.35 9.15
CA TYR A 362 10.66 -69.67 10.28
C TYR A 362 11.10 -70.94 10.99
N ILE A 363 11.48 -70.86 12.23
CA ILE A 363 11.68 -72.03 13.09
C ILE A 363 10.38 -72.20 13.92
N PRO A 364 9.58 -73.21 13.65
CA PRO A 364 8.39 -73.43 14.45
C PRO A 364 8.82 -73.65 15.91
N ASN A 365 8.27 -72.82 16.80
CA ASN A 365 8.46 -73.04 18.22
C ASN A 365 7.88 -74.40 18.58
N VAL A 366 8.64 -75.23 19.26
CA VAL A 366 8.21 -76.56 19.72
C VAL A 366 6.97 -76.44 20.58
N ALA A 367 6.74 -75.30 21.21
CA ALA A 367 5.50 -74.99 21.92
C ALA A 367 4.29 -74.72 21.02
N ASP A 368 4.48 -74.31 19.78
CA ASP A 368 3.44 -74.14 18.78
C ASP A 368 3.13 -75.43 18.03
N LEU A 369 4.08 -76.36 18.06
CA LEU A 369 3.80 -77.73 17.69
C LEU A 369 3.11 -78.37 18.90
N SER A 370 1.87 -78.01 19.16
CA SER A 370 1.00 -78.62 20.14
C SER A 370 0.71 -80.06 19.72
N TYR A 371 1.68 -80.92 19.80
CA TYR A 371 1.44 -82.32 20.02
C TYR A 371 0.92 -82.57 21.43
N TRP A 372 -0.13 -81.87 21.79
CA TRP A 372 -0.96 -82.31 22.91
C TRP A 372 -1.79 -83.49 22.41
N ALA A 373 -1.12 -84.64 22.37
CA ALA A 373 -1.90 -85.89 22.42
C ALA A 373 -2.48 -85.90 23.84
N TRP A 374 -3.75 -85.72 23.95
CA TRP A 374 -4.47 -85.97 25.18
C TRP A 374 -4.22 -87.41 25.50
N PRO A 375 -3.75 -87.75 26.72
CA PRO A 375 -3.69 -89.15 27.14
C PRO A 375 -5.08 -89.77 26.99
N THR A 376 -5.25 -90.74 26.06
CA THR A 376 -6.46 -91.52 25.97
C THR A 376 -6.50 -92.32 27.27
N SER A 377 -7.48 -92.03 28.13
CA SER A 377 -7.80 -92.85 29.27
C SER A 377 -8.20 -94.23 28.81
N THR A 378 -7.45 -95.20 29.18
CA THR A 378 -7.86 -96.65 29.15
C THR A 378 -8.89 -96.85 30.20
#